data_be16418a1a2bfcb96fbd3fbb726ae80a
#
_entry.id   be16418a1a2bfcb96fbd3fbb726ae80a
#
_cell.length_a   1.000
_cell.length_b   1.000
_cell.length_c   1.000
_cell.angle_alpha   90.00
_cell.angle_beta   90.00
_cell.angle_gamma   90.00
#
_symmetry.space_group_name_H-M   'P 1'
#
loop_
_entity.id
_entity.type
_entity.pdbx_description
1 polymer ?
#
loop_
_entity_poly.entity_id
_entity_poly.type
_entity_poly.pdbx_seq_one_letter_code
_entity_poly.pdbx_strand_id
1 'polypeptide(L)'
;MRLIMIIIMMTLLSVGAKAENAYIYGIAFSPTDSVIYMTDVRMLENVTVDKKTKFLSSRNEYASQMKRYMEGEGINDYVCATVFKLTYNAIHKDYAKLKKQYEKKGMLIKTIDQLKFQFQPIIESK
;
A
#
# COMPACT_ATOMS: atom_id res chain seq x y z
N MET A 1 6.43 -34.07 26.96
CA MET A 1 7.68 -33.53 26.38
C MET A 1 7.73 -33.60 24.87
N ARG A 2 7.32 -34.70 24.26
CA ARG A 2 7.34 -34.80 22.80
C ARG A 2 6.41 -33.80 22.12
N LEU A 3 5.25 -33.51 22.71
CA LEU A 3 4.30 -32.53 22.16
C LEU A 3 4.88 -31.12 22.16
N ILE A 4 5.64 -30.76 23.19
CA ILE A 4 6.25 -29.45 23.32
C ILE A 4 7.32 -29.27 22.24
N MET A 5 8.10 -30.30 21.97
CA MET A 5 9.13 -30.26 20.93
C MET A 5 8.52 -30.11 19.53
N ILE A 6 7.40 -30.76 19.26
CA ILE A 6 6.69 -30.64 17.99
C ILE A 6 6.16 -29.22 17.78
N ILE A 7 5.62 -28.62 18.82
CA ILE A 7 5.12 -27.24 18.78
C ILE A 7 6.25 -26.26 18.50
N ILE A 8 7.41 -26.45 19.12
CA ILE A 8 8.59 -25.61 18.91
C ILE A 8 9.07 -25.72 17.46
N MET A 9 9.08 -26.94 16.92
CA MET A 9 9.48 -27.14 15.52
C MET A 9 8.52 -26.46 14.54
N MET A 10 7.23 -26.52 14.80
CA MET A 10 6.25 -25.84 13.97
C MET A 10 6.42 -24.32 13.99
N THR A 11 6.78 -23.77 15.16
CA THR A 11 7.04 -22.34 15.29
C THR A 11 8.27 -21.92 14.48
N LEU A 12 9.29 -22.75 14.43
CA LEU A 12 10.51 -22.47 13.69
C LEU A 12 10.30 -22.52 12.18
N LEU A 13 9.31 -23.27 11.71
CA LEU A 13 9.00 -23.37 10.28
C LEU A 13 8.25 -22.14 9.74
N SER A 14 7.83 -21.25 10.63
CA SER A 14 7.09 -20.02 10.27
C SER A 14 8.02 -18.85 9.95
N VAL A 15 9.26 -19.10 9.54
CA VAL A 15 10.22 -18.06 9.18
C VAL A 15 10.02 -17.65 7.72
N GLY A 16 9.98 -16.35 7.46
CA GLY A 16 9.83 -15.82 6.11
C GLY A 16 8.73 -14.78 6.01
N ALA A 17 7.90 -14.88 4.98
CA ALA A 17 6.77 -13.97 4.80
C ALA A 17 5.69 -14.26 5.83
N LYS A 18 5.13 -13.22 6.40
CA LYS A 18 4.13 -13.31 7.45
C LYS A 18 2.91 -12.48 7.08
N ALA A 19 1.71 -13.00 7.38
CA ALA A 19 0.48 -12.24 7.23
C ALA A 19 0.40 -11.20 8.35
N GLU A 20 0.26 -9.96 7.98
CA GLU A 20 0.19 -8.83 8.90
C GLU A 20 -0.80 -7.80 8.40
N ASN A 21 -1.19 -6.88 9.27
CA ASN A 21 -1.94 -5.72 8.86
C ASN A 21 -0.96 -4.66 8.38
N ALA A 22 -1.30 -4.01 7.28
CA ALA A 22 -0.49 -2.94 6.72
C ALA A 22 -1.38 -1.77 6.34
N TYR A 23 -0.81 -0.58 6.31
CA TYR A 23 -1.52 0.63 5.90
C TYR A 23 -0.94 1.09 4.58
N ILE A 24 -1.81 1.46 3.64
CA ILE A 24 -1.41 1.80 2.29
C ILE A 24 -2.15 3.04 1.82
N TYR A 25 -1.49 3.84 1.00
CA TYR A 25 -2.15 4.82 0.16
C TYR A 25 -1.46 4.84 -1.21
N GLY A 26 -2.18 5.32 -2.20
CA GLY A 26 -1.65 5.42 -3.55
C GLY A 26 -1.47 6.87 -3.95
N ILE A 27 -0.52 7.10 -4.83
CA ILE A 27 -0.27 8.42 -5.40
C ILE A 27 -0.11 8.26 -6.90
N ALA A 28 -0.68 9.19 -7.65
CA ALA A 28 -0.55 9.20 -9.11
C ALA A 28 -0.09 10.58 -9.56
N PHE A 29 0.87 10.59 -10.46
CA PHE A 29 1.45 11.83 -10.98
C PHE A 29 1.69 11.69 -12.48
N SER A 30 1.74 12.83 -13.16
CA SER A 30 2.02 12.90 -14.57
C SER A 30 3.13 13.91 -14.81
N PRO A 31 4.07 13.63 -15.73
CA PRO A 31 5.12 14.60 -16.05
C PRO A 31 4.60 15.84 -16.81
N THR A 32 3.39 15.77 -17.34
CA THR A 32 2.82 16.88 -18.13
C THR A 32 1.70 17.63 -17.41
N ASP A 33 1.32 17.19 -16.23
CA ASP A 33 0.22 17.80 -15.49
C ASP A 33 0.67 18.13 -14.07
N SER A 34 0.16 19.23 -13.52
CA SER A 34 0.48 19.66 -12.17
C SER A 34 -0.52 19.14 -11.11
N VAL A 35 -1.38 18.20 -11.50
CA VAL A 35 -2.34 17.58 -10.59
C VAL A 35 -1.79 16.27 -10.08
N ILE A 36 -1.86 16.09 -8.76
CA ILE A 36 -1.48 14.84 -8.08
C ILE A 36 -2.75 14.22 -7.52
N TYR A 37 -2.95 12.93 -7.76
CA TYR A 37 -4.05 12.18 -7.16
C TYR A 37 -3.50 11.35 -6.00
N MET A 38 -4.17 11.41 -4.87
CA MET A 38 -3.82 10.62 -3.69
C MET A 38 -5.07 9.91 -3.17
N THR A 39 -4.95 8.62 -2.86
CA THR A 39 -6.05 7.89 -2.23
C THR A 39 -6.06 8.16 -0.74
N ASP A 40 -7.18 7.84 -0.08
CA ASP A 40 -7.20 7.80 1.37
C ASP A 40 -6.31 6.67 1.88
N VAL A 41 -5.81 6.82 3.10
CA VAL A 41 -5.09 5.75 3.79
C VAL A 41 -6.06 4.62 4.09
N ARG A 42 -5.66 3.39 3.77
CA ARG A 42 -6.47 2.20 4.01
C ARG A 42 -5.66 1.14 4.76
N MET A 43 -6.31 0.50 5.73
CA MET A 43 -5.72 -0.65 6.39
C MET A 43 -6.01 -1.91 5.57
N LEU A 44 -4.98 -2.69 5.30
CA LEU A 44 -5.08 -3.98 4.64
C LEU A 44 -4.86 -5.07 5.69
N GLU A 45 -5.83 -5.93 5.87
CA GLU A 45 -5.74 -7.02 6.84
C GLU A 45 -5.17 -8.28 6.19
N ASN A 46 -4.36 -9.00 6.95
CA ASN A 46 -3.83 -10.31 6.58
C ASN A 46 -3.11 -10.31 5.23
N VAL A 47 -2.35 -9.27 4.95
CA VAL A 47 -1.54 -9.20 3.74
C VAL A 47 -0.15 -9.75 4.02
N THR A 48 0.52 -10.22 2.98
CA THR A 48 1.85 -10.82 3.09
C THR A 48 2.91 -9.73 3.06
N VAL A 49 3.75 -9.71 4.09
CA VAL A 49 4.86 -8.77 4.20
C VAL A 49 6.15 -9.57 4.31
N ASP A 50 7.16 -9.21 3.52
CA ASP A 50 8.48 -9.84 3.58
C ASP A 50 9.17 -9.42 4.87
N LYS A 51 9.59 -10.41 5.65
CA LYS A 51 10.16 -10.19 6.98
C LYS A 51 11.54 -9.52 6.93
N LYS A 52 12.32 -9.80 5.90
CA LYS A 52 13.67 -9.24 5.77
C LYS A 52 13.66 -7.82 5.27
N THR A 53 12.92 -7.56 4.19
CA THR A 53 12.87 -6.25 3.56
C THR A 53 11.78 -5.38 4.14
N LYS A 54 10.79 -5.98 4.81
CA LYS A 54 9.59 -5.33 5.30
C LYS A 54 8.79 -4.68 4.19
N PHE A 55 8.91 -5.21 2.98
CA PHE A 55 8.13 -4.77 1.84
C PHE A 55 6.83 -5.57 1.73
N LEU A 56 5.78 -4.86 1.36
CA LEU A 56 4.50 -5.49 1.07
C LEU A 56 4.63 -6.33 -0.20
N SER A 57 4.26 -7.59 -0.11
CA SER A 57 4.23 -8.45 -1.29
C SER A 57 3.21 -7.90 -2.30
N SER A 58 3.52 -8.09 -3.57
CA SER A 58 2.63 -7.69 -4.67
C SER A 58 2.41 -6.17 -4.76
N ARG A 59 3.41 -5.38 -4.38
CA ARG A 59 3.33 -3.91 -4.44
C ARG A 59 2.90 -3.42 -5.83
N ASN A 60 3.45 -4.02 -6.87
CA ASN A 60 3.14 -3.62 -8.24
C ASN A 60 1.68 -3.88 -8.60
N GLU A 61 1.09 -4.93 -8.02
CA GLU A 61 -0.31 -5.23 -8.24
C GLU A 61 -1.23 -4.23 -7.56
N TYR A 62 -0.83 -3.72 -6.39
CA TYR A 62 -1.58 -2.65 -5.74
C TYR A 62 -1.56 -1.38 -6.58
N ALA A 63 -0.39 -1.01 -7.10
CA ALA A 63 -0.30 0.15 -8.00
C ALA A 63 -1.15 -0.06 -9.25
N SER A 64 -1.22 -1.28 -9.76
CA SER A 64 -2.05 -1.61 -10.92
C SER A 64 -3.54 -1.48 -10.62
N GLN A 65 -3.96 -1.78 -9.40
CA GLN A 65 -5.36 -1.56 -9.00
C GLN A 65 -5.74 -0.09 -9.15
N MET A 66 -4.91 0.81 -8.65
CA MET A 66 -5.14 2.24 -8.75
C MET A 66 -5.14 2.70 -10.21
N LYS A 67 -4.19 2.22 -10.99
CA LYS A 67 -4.08 2.60 -12.39
C LYS A 67 -5.32 2.19 -13.18
N ARG A 68 -5.82 0.97 -12.98
CA ARG A 68 -7.03 0.51 -13.64
C ARG A 68 -8.25 1.35 -13.26
N TYR A 69 -8.34 1.74 -11.99
CA TYR A 69 -9.41 2.62 -11.54
C TYR A 69 -9.35 3.96 -12.27
N MET A 70 -8.17 4.58 -12.33
CA MET A 70 -8.02 5.88 -12.96
C MET A 70 -8.31 5.83 -14.46
N GLU A 71 -7.84 4.80 -15.14
CA GLU A 71 -8.11 4.61 -16.55
C GLU A 71 -9.60 4.43 -16.82
N GLY A 72 -10.30 3.70 -15.92
CA GLY A 72 -11.75 3.56 -16.01
C GLY A 72 -12.49 4.86 -15.83
N GLU A 73 -11.90 5.82 -15.15
CA GLU A 73 -12.47 7.17 -14.98
C GLU A 73 -12.02 8.13 -16.08
N GLY A 74 -11.30 7.63 -17.09
CA GLY A 74 -10.82 8.47 -18.19
C GLY A 74 -9.57 9.25 -17.87
N ILE A 75 -8.89 8.96 -16.77
CA ILE A 75 -7.66 9.63 -16.36
C ILE A 75 -6.49 8.79 -16.85
N ASN A 76 -5.87 9.22 -17.95
CA ASN A 76 -4.79 8.49 -18.59
C ASN A 76 -3.46 9.23 -18.42
N ASP A 77 -2.36 8.55 -18.74
CA ASP A 77 -1.01 9.11 -18.72
C ASP A 77 -0.51 9.48 -17.33
N TYR A 78 -0.99 8.76 -16.32
CA TYR A 78 -0.51 8.92 -14.94
C TYR A 78 0.27 7.69 -14.51
N VAL A 79 1.34 7.95 -13.75
CA VAL A 79 2.12 6.89 -13.10
C VAL A 79 1.60 6.72 -11.69
N CYS A 80 1.24 5.50 -11.34
CA CYS A 80 0.72 5.18 -10.01
C CYS A 80 1.78 4.47 -9.19
N ALA A 81 1.92 4.89 -7.96
CA ALA A 81 2.81 4.27 -6.98
C ALA A 81 2.07 4.12 -5.67
N THR A 82 2.55 3.22 -4.84
CA THR A 82 1.95 3.00 -3.52
C THR A 82 3.00 3.16 -2.43
N VAL A 83 2.54 3.64 -1.29
CA VAL A 83 3.34 3.75 -0.08
C VAL A 83 2.66 2.92 0.98
N PHE A 84 3.42 2.11 1.72
CA PHE A 84 2.85 1.35 2.82
C PHE A 84 3.73 1.45 4.05
N LYS A 85 3.10 1.32 5.20
CA LYS A 85 3.76 1.26 6.49
C LYS A 85 3.05 0.22 7.34
N LEU A 86 3.73 -0.27 8.36
CA LEU A 86 3.17 -1.29 9.24
C LEU A 86 2.40 -0.73 10.43
N THR A 87 2.48 0.58 10.66
CA THR A 87 1.78 1.22 11.77
C THR A 87 0.94 2.39 11.29
N TYR A 88 -0.15 2.64 11.99
CA TYR A 88 -1.05 3.74 11.72
C TYR A 88 -0.32 5.09 11.78
N ASN A 89 0.47 5.31 12.82
CA ASN A 89 1.16 6.57 12.98
C ASN A 89 2.16 6.84 11.87
N ALA A 90 2.89 5.80 11.45
CA ALA A 90 3.89 5.95 10.41
C ALA A 90 3.27 6.31 9.06
N ILE A 91 2.15 5.67 8.69
CA ILE A 91 1.51 5.97 7.40
C ILE A 91 0.89 7.36 7.38
N HIS A 92 0.25 7.76 8.46
CA HIS A 92 -0.38 9.08 8.52
C HIS A 92 0.66 10.21 8.53
N LYS A 93 1.78 10.01 9.18
CA LYS A 93 2.87 10.97 9.18
C LYS A 93 3.47 11.11 7.78
N ASP A 94 3.69 10.00 7.10
CA ASP A 94 4.21 9.99 5.74
C ASP A 94 3.24 10.68 4.77
N TYR A 95 1.97 10.35 4.86
CA TYR A 95 0.91 10.92 4.02
C TYR A 95 0.87 12.43 4.15
N ALA A 96 0.83 12.94 5.38
CA ALA A 96 0.77 14.37 5.63
C ALA A 96 2.01 15.10 5.11
N LYS A 97 3.18 14.50 5.30
CA LYS A 97 4.44 15.07 4.84
C LYS A 97 4.50 15.16 3.32
N LEU A 98 4.11 14.09 2.64
CA LEU A 98 4.14 14.06 1.19
C LEU A 98 3.14 15.05 0.59
N LYS A 99 1.95 15.11 1.14
CA LYS A 99 0.94 16.06 0.71
C LYS A 99 1.44 17.50 0.83
N LYS A 100 2.06 17.83 1.96
CA LYS A 100 2.63 19.16 2.18
C LYS A 100 3.72 19.50 1.18
N GLN A 101 4.58 18.53 0.88
CA GLN A 101 5.67 18.73 -0.07
C GLN A 101 5.15 19.10 -1.46
N TYR A 102 4.11 18.40 -1.92
CA TYR A 102 3.54 18.69 -3.24
C TYR A 102 2.79 20.02 -3.26
N GLU A 103 2.09 20.33 -2.19
CA GLU A 103 1.42 21.64 -2.09
C GLU A 103 2.42 22.79 -2.15
N LYS A 104 3.58 22.64 -1.50
CA LYS A 104 4.64 23.65 -1.55
C LYS A 104 5.21 23.85 -2.94
N LYS A 105 5.18 22.79 -3.76
CA LYS A 105 5.63 22.89 -5.16
C LYS A 105 4.58 23.48 -6.08
N GLY A 106 3.44 23.88 -5.56
CA GLY A 106 2.37 24.47 -6.34
C GLY A 106 1.49 23.45 -7.06
N MET A 107 1.56 22.19 -6.68
CA MET A 107 0.75 21.16 -7.30
C MET A 107 -0.62 21.07 -6.64
N LEU A 108 -1.63 20.79 -7.45
CA LEU A 108 -2.99 20.61 -6.95
C LEU A 108 -3.17 19.14 -6.55
N ILE A 109 -3.57 18.92 -5.31
CA ILE A 109 -3.81 17.58 -4.79
C ILE A 109 -5.31 17.28 -4.88
N LYS A 110 -5.65 16.22 -5.61
CA LYS A 110 -7.01 15.71 -5.65
C LYS A 110 -7.06 14.38 -4.92
N THR A 111 -7.89 14.30 -3.90
CA THR A 111 -8.03 13.08 -3.11
C THR A 111 -9.08 12.17 -3.71
N ILE A 112 -8.74 10.90 -3.87
CA ILE A 112 -9.69 9.88 -4.30
C ILE A 112 -10.32 9.28 -3.04
N ASP A 113 -11.62 9.55 -2.88
CA ASP A 113 -12.38 9.09 -1.72
C ASP A 113 -12.42 7.56 -1.68
N GLN A 114 -12.35 7.00 -0.47
CA GLN A 114 -12.44 5.55 -0.28
C GLN A 114 -13.78 4.97 -0.73
N LEU A 115 -14.81 5.80 -0.87
CA LEU A 115 -16.10 5.35 -1.42
C LEU A 115 -16.03 5.12 -2.94
N LYS A 116 -15.06 5.74 -3.60
CA LYS A 116 -14.86 5.58 -5.05
C LYS A 116 -13.84 4.51 -5.38
N PHE A 117 -12.80 4.41 -4.57
CA PHE A 117 -11.73 3.45 -4.80
C PHE A 117 -11.14 3.01 -3.48
N GLN A 118 -10.92 1.71 -3.35
CA GLN A 118 -10.20 1.11 -2.23
C GLN A 118 -9.29 0.04 -2.76
N PHE A 119 -8.08 -0.02 -2.21
CA PHE A 119 -7.20 -1.15 -2.48
C PHE A 119 -7.80 -2.42 -1.91
N GLN A 120 -7.78 -3.49 -2.69
CA GLN A 120 -8.24 -4.79 -2.23
C GLN A 120 -7.04 -5.62 -1.83
N PRO A 121 -7.09 -6.26 -0.65
CA PRO A 121 -5.98 -7.09 -0.21
C PRO A 121 -5.65 -8.18 -1.22
N ILE A 122 -4.37 -8.35 -1.49
CA ILE A 122 -3.88 -9.41 -2.35
C ILE A 122 -3.26 -10.45 -1.44
N ILE A 123 -3.86 -11.62 -1.39
CA ILE A 123 -3.41 -12.73 -0.56
C ILE A 123 -2.71 -13.72 -1.48
N GLU A 124 -1.42 -13.94 -1.21
CA GLU A 124 -0.67 -14.91 -1.97
C GLU A 124 -1.03 -16.31 -1.51
N SER A 125 -1.52 -17.11 -2.42
CA SER A 125 -1.76 -18.53 -2.18
C SER A 125 -0.58 -19.33 -2.72
N LYS A 126 -0.12 -20.27 -1.94
CA LYS A 126 0.94 -21.18 -2.37
C LYS A 126 0.35 -22.50 -2.84
#